data_fd343e3c27a1e6654d0f3c6cbe28b3a4
#
_entry.id   fd343e3c27a1e6654d0f3c6cbe28b3a4
#
_cell.length_a   1.000
_cell.length_b   1.000
_cell.length_c   1.000
_cell.angle_alpha   90.00
_cell.angle_beta   90.00
_cell.angle_gamma   90.00
#
_symmetry.space_group_name_H-M   'P 1'
#
loop_
_entity.id
_entity.type
_entity.pdbx_description
1 polymer ?
#
loop_
_entity_poly.entity_id
_entity_poly.type
_entity_poly.pdbx_seq_one_letter_code
_entity_poly.pdbx_strand_id
1 'polypeptide(L)'
;MKKLLAILVLSLCLTIPSQANDIKDFQIEGISVGDSLLDFFNQDTIQSSRKYQYKDDKFYSLDIFSNKIKKFDARQFHLKKNDKNYKIYGFSGAVLFGESGKYYPESEKKCKIKKK
;
A
#
# COMPACT_ATOMS: atom_id res chain seq x y z
N MET A 1 24.46 31.11 36.27
CA MET A 1 24.91 30.63 34.98
C MET A 1 24.76 29.12 34.79
N LYS A 2 24.97 28.29 35.80
CA LYS A 2 24.77 26.82 35.67
C LYS A 2 23.33 26.41 35.34
N LYS A 3 22.33 27.15 35.80
CA LYS A 3 20.91 26.86 35.49
C LYS A 3 20.52 27.17 34.05
N LEU A 4 21.10 28.18 33.44
CA LEU A 4 20.87 28.56 32.03
C LEU A 4 21.49 27.53 31.07
N LEU A 5 22.63 26.96 31.41
CA LEU A 5 23.27 25.90 30.62
C LEU A 5 22.45 24.62 30.63
N ALA A 6 21.84 24.25 31.78
CA ALA A 6 20.98 23.09 31.91
C ALA A 6 19.68 23.22 31.09
N ILE A 7 19.10 24.42 31.03
CA ILE A 7 17.91 24.71 30.22
C ILE A 7 18.26 24.64 28.73
N LEU A 8 19.44 25.15 28.33
CA LEU A 8 19.90 25.09 26.94
C LEU A 8 20.13 23.64 26.47
N VAL A 9 20.76 22.83 27.30
CA VAL A 9 20.97 21.41 27.01
C VAL A 9 19.66 20.64 26.94
N LEU A 10 18.72 20.94 27.83
CA LEU A 10 17.39 20.31 27.85
C LEU A 10 16.57 20.69 26.60
N SER A 11 16.65 21.95 26.14
CA SER A 11 15.98 22.39 24.92
C SER A 11 16.58 21.75 23.66
N LEU A 12 17.88 21.52 23.64
CA LEU A 12 18.54 20.81 22.54
C LEU A 12 18.10 19.33 22.45
N CYS A 13 17.88 18.69 23.60
CA CYS A 13 17.39 17.29 23.64
C CYS A 13 15.94 17.15 23.12
N LEU A 14 15.14 18.21 23.18
CA LEU A 14 13.78 18.22 22.69
C LEU A 14 13.66 18.45 21.17
N THR A 15 14.76 18.83 20.53
CA THR A 15 14.81 19.08 19.08
C THR A 15 15.30 17.87 18.27
N ILE A 16 15.36 16.69 18.90
CA ILE A 16 15.58 15.46 18.13
C ILE A 16 14.40 15.30 17.17
N PRO A 17 14.60 15.44 15.84
CA PRO A 17 13.51 15.18 14.92
C PRO A 17 13.06 13.75 15.17
N SER A 18 11.80 13.58 15.51
CA SER A 18 11.21 12.26 15.48
C SER A 18 11.41 11.74 14.06
N GLN A 19 12.27 10.76 13.90
CA GLN A 19 12.38 10.04 12.64
C GLN A 19 11.09 9.24 12.48
N ALA A 20 10.05 9.94 12.04
CA ALA A 20 8.95 9.25 11.40
C ALA A 20 9.57 8.60 10.17
N ASN A 21 9.72 7.30 10.20
CA ASN A 21 10.11 6.54 9.03
C ASN A 21 9.23 7.01 7.87
N ASP A 22 9.87 7.54 6.86
CA ASP A 22 9.16 8.05 5.70
C ASP A 22 8.27 6.90 5.16
N ILE A 23 7.02 7.21 4.86
CA ILE A 23 6.09 6.27 4.20
C ILE A 23 6.73 5.58 2.98
N LYS A 24 7.68 6.26 2.34
CA LYS A 24 8.47 5.71 1.23
C LYS A 24 9.32 4.49 1.60
N ASP A 25 9.67 4.34 2.87
CA ASP A 25 10.43 3.18 3.34
C ASP A 25 9.55 1.94 3.46
N PHE A 26 8.23 2.12 3.49
CA PHE A 26 7.28 1.02 3.49
C PHE A 26 7.04 0.53 2.06
N GLN A 27 7.63 -0.59 1.72
CA GLN A 27 7.51 -1.20 0.41
C GLN A 27 6.94 -2.60 0.48
N ILE A 28 6.05 -2.93 -0.46
CA ILE A 28 5.64 -4.29 -0.73
C ILE A 28 6.10 -4.64 -2.15
N GLU A 29 7.04 -5.57 -2.26
CA GLU A 29 7.62 -6.02 -3.54
C GLU A 29 8.19 -4.88 -4.38
N GLY A 30 8.82 -3.90 -3.73
CA GLY A 30 9.45 -2.76 -4.39
C GLY A 30 8.51 -1.61 -4.74
N ILE A 31 7.23 -1.71 -4.40
CA ILE A 31 6.23 -0.67 -4.65
C ILE A 31 5.96 0.11 -3.36
N SER A 32 5.98 1.42 -3.46
CA SER A 32 5.73 2.34 -2.34
C SER A 32 4.56 3.27 -2.62
N VAL A 33 3.92 3.76 -1.55
CA VAL A 33 2.96 4.86 -1.65
C VAL A 33 3.68 6.10 -2.19
N GLY A 34 3.09 6.78 -3.16
CA GLY A 34 3.68 7.91 -3.85
C GLY A 34 4.33 7.58 -5.19
N ASP A 35 4.63 6.30 -5.45
CA ASP A 35 5.13 5.87 -6.74
C ASP A 35 4.05 5.97 -7.83
N SER A 36 4.48 6.01 -9.08
CA SER A 36 3.57 5.88 -10.22
C SER A 36 3.34 4.42 -10.56
N LEU A 37 2.09 4.05 -10.76
CA LEU A 37 1.73 2.69 -11.20
C LEU A 37 2.33 2.35 -12.57
N LEU A 38 2.60 3.36 -13.41
CA LEU A 38 3.25 3.20 -14.70
C LEU A 38 4.70 2.71 -14.61
N ASP A 39 5.35 2.88 -13.47
CA ASP A 39 6.71 2.36 -13.25
C ASP A 39 6.75 0.82 -13.15
N PHE A 40 5.61 0.20 -12.85
CA PHE A 40 5.50 -1.24 -12.61
C PHE A 40 4.63 -1.97 -13.63
N PHE A 41 3.66 -1.28 -14.21
CA PHE A 41 2.69 -1.86 -15.14
C PHE A 41 2.53 -0.94 -16.36
N ASN A 42 2.30 -1.55 -17.51
CA ASN A 42 1.99 -0.76 -18.72
C ASN A 42 0.55 -0.20 -18.66
N GLN A 43 0.29 0.80 -19.46
CA GLN A 43 -1.00 1.49 -19.48
C GLN A 43 -2.16 0.56 -19.85
N ASP A 44 -1.94 -0.37 -20.77
CA ASP A 44 -2.97 -1.33 -21.18
C ASP A 44 -3.39 -2.25 -20.01
N THR A 45 -2.45 -2.71 -19.21
CA THR A 45 -2.73 -3.49 -18.01
C THR A 45 -3.55 -2.69 -17.00
N ILE A 46 -3.19 -1.42 -16.79
CA ILE A 46 -3.91 -0.54 -15.87
C ILE A 46 -5.34 -0.29 -16.35
N GLN A 47 -5.53 -0.01 -17.63
CA GLN A 47 -6.85 0.28 -18.19
C GLN A 47 -7.78 -0.94 -18.25
N SER A 48 -7.21 -2.13 -18.48
CA SER A 48 -7.97 -3.38 -18.54
C SER A 48 -8.28 -3.98 -17.16
N SER A 49 -7.65 -3.50 -16.11
CA SER A 49 -7.83 -4.02 -14.75
C SER A 49 -9.17 -3.60 -14.15
N ARG A 50 -9.66 -4.43 -13.22
CA ARG A 50 -10.94 -4.21 -12.55
C ARG A 50 -10.90 -2.98 -11.65
N LYS A 51 -11.87 -2.08 -11.82
CA LYS A 51 -11.96 -0.80 -11.10
C LYS A 51 -13.21 -0.78 -10.21
N TYR A 52 -13.03 -0.23 -9.01
CA TYR A 52 -14.13 0.05 -8.08
C TYR A 52 -14.18 1.53 -7.77
N GLN A 53 -15.33 2.16 -8.00
CA GLN A 53 -15.54 3.57 -7.67
C GLN A 53 -15.98 3.71 -6.21
N TYR A 54 -15.39 4.65 -5.49
CA TYR A 54 -15.85 5.02 -4.16
C TYR A 54 -16.99 6.03 -4.23
N LYS A 55 -17.77 6.12 -3.17
CA LYS A 55 -18.91 7.03 -3.08
C LYS A 55 -18.52 8.50 -3.17
N ASP A 56 -17.32 8.87 -2.74
CA ASP A 56 -16.82 10.25 -2.75
C ASP A 56 -16.40 10.76 -4.12
N ASP A 57 -16.37 9.90 -5.13
CA ASP A 57 -16.02 10.21 -6.52
C ASP A 57 -14.62 10.83 -6.74
N LYS A 58 -13.78 10.88 -5.71
CA LYS A 58 -12.41 11.42 -5.79
C LYS A 58 -11.37 10.33 -6.05
N PHE A 59 -11.59 9.16 -5.47
CA PHE A 59 -10.68 8.03 -5.53
C PHE A 59 -11.38 6.80 -6.09
N TYR A 60 -10.59 5.89 -6.59
CA TYR A 60 -11.04 4.57 -6.99
C TYR A 60 -9.99 3.53 -6.63
N SER A 61 -10.37 2.27 -6.55
CA SER A 61 -9.43 1.17 -6.41
C SER A 61 -9.31 0.38 -7.70
N LEU A 62 -8.13 -0.18 -7.91
CA LEU A 62 -7.77 -0.96 -9.07
C LEU A 62 -7.20 -2.29 -8.61
N ASP A 63 -7.77 -3.40 -9.07
CA ASP A 63 -7.27 -4.74 -8.77
C ASP A 63 -6.45 -5.27 -9.93
N ILE A 64 -5.19 -5.55 -9.68
CA ILE A 64 -4.30 -6.16 -10.66
C ILE A 64 -3.97 -7.59 -10.22
N PHE A 65 -4.39 -8.54 -11.04
CA PHE A 65 -4.07 -9.95 -10.91
C PHE A 65 -2.84 -10.25 -11.76
N SER A 66 -1.80 -10.85 -11.17
CA SER A 66 -0.59 -11.17 -11.91
C SER A 66 0.00 -12.48 -11.42
N ASN A 67 0.23 -13.37 -12.36
CA ASN A 67 0.90 -14.64 -12.11
C ASN A 67 2.40 -14.49 -11.77
N LYS A 68 2.95 -13.29 -11.95
CA LYS A 68 4.34 -12.97 -11.64
C LYS A 68 4.58 -12.66 -10.17
N ILE A 69 3.52 -12.57 -9.38
CA ILE A 69 3.61 -12.19 -7.96
C ILE A 69 3.74 -13.46 -7.13
N LYS A 70 4.85 -13.59 -6.42
CA LYS A 70 5.12 -14.79 -5.62
C LYS A 70 4.41 -14.83 -4.27
N LYS A 71 4.02 -13.66 -3.72
CA LYS A 71 3.45 -13.55 -2.37
C LYS A 71 1.96 -13.30 -2.33
N PHE A 72 1.42 -12.61 -3.32
CA PHE A 72 0.02 -12.20 -3.38
C PHE A 72 -0.59 -12.59 -4.71
N ASP A 73 -1.83 -13.06 -4.67
CA ASP A 73 -2.58 -13.43 -5.88
C ASP A 73 -3.16 -12.20 -6.57
N ALA A 74 -3.49 -11.16 -5.79
CA ALA A 74 -3.99 -9.90 -6.29
C ALA A 74 -3.37 -8.74 -5.54
N ARG A 75 -3.24 -7.60 -6.21
CA ARG A 75 -2.86 -6.32 -5.62
C ARG A 75 -3.96 -5.31 -5.87
N GLN A 76 -4.38 -4.63 -4.83
CA GLN A 76 -5.33 -3.55 -4.92
C GLN A 76 -4.61 -2.22 -4.69
N PHE A 77 -4.76 -1.30 -5.63
CA PHE A 77 -4.18 0.03 -5.57
C PHE A 77 -5.29 1.06 -5.42
N HIS A 78 -5.05 2.08 -4.58
CA HIS A 78 -5.94 3.21 -4.40
C HIS A 78 -5.37 4.40 -5.16
N LEU A 79 -6.11 4.87 -6.15
CA LEU A 79 -5.70 5.90 -7.07
C LEU A 79 -6.69 7.06 -7.05
N LYS A 80 -6.20 8.25 -7.41
CA LYS A 80 -7.04 9.44 -7.55
C LYS A 80 -7.63 9.51 -8.94
N LYS A 81 -8.89 9.86 -9.03
CA LYS A 81 -9.59 10.04 -10.30
C LYS A 81 -8.95 11.15 -11.14
N ASN A 82 -8.88 10.96 -12.46
CA ASN A 82 -8.30 11.90 -13.42
C ASN A 82 -6.80 12.17 -13.26
N ASP A 83 -6.06 11.37 -12.50
CA ASP A 83 -4.61 11.46 -12.44
C ASP A 83 -3.97 10.59 -13.54
N LYS A 84 -3.38 11.26 -14.53
CA LYS A 84 -2.71 10.60 -15.66
C LYS A 84 -1.39 9.91 -15.27
N ASN A 85 -0.81 10.27 -14.15
CA ASN A 85 0.42 9.67 -13.63
C ASN A 85 0.17 8.42 -12.79
N TYR A 86 -1.08 8.12 -12.48
CA TYR A 86 -1.47 6.96 -11.67
C TYR A 86 -0.67 6.86 -10.37
N LYS A 87 -0.60 7.99 -9.63
CA LYS A 87 0.08 8.03 -8.33
C LYS A 87 -0.63 7.14 -7.32
N ILE A 88 0.15 6.31 -6.65
CA ILE A 88 -0.35 5.37 -5.65
C ILE A 88 -0.56 6.09 -4.32
N TYR A 89 -1.80 6.14 -3.83
CA TYR A 89 -2.16 6.71 -2.53
C TYR A 89 -2.24 5.66 -1.43
N GLY A 90 -2.46 4.41 -1.80
CA GLY A 90 -2.46 3.26 -0.92
C GLY A 90 -2.48 1.99 -1.73
N PHE A 91 -2.05 0.89 -1.13
CA PHE A 91 -2.15 -0.42 -1.77
C PHE A 91 -2.19 -1.54 -0.74
N SER A 92 -2.74 -2.68 -1.15
CA SER A 92 -2.80 -3.89 -0.36
C SER A 92 -2.58 -5.12 -1.23
N GLY A 93 -2.03 -6.16 -0.62
CA GLY A 93 -1.94 -7.47 -1.23
C GLY A 93 -3.07 -8.37 -0.75
N ALA A 94 -3.59 -9.21 -1.62
CA ALA A 94 -4.59 -10.20 -1.29
C ALA A 94 -4.13 -11.59 -1.68
N VAL A 95 -4.38 -12.56 -0.81
CA VAL A 95 -4.19 -13.98 -1.07
C VAL A 95 -5.55 -14.63 -1.24
N LEU A 96 -5.76 -15.26 -2.37
CA LEU A 96 -6.99 -15.96 -2.68
C LEU A 96 -6.90 -17.42 -2.22
N PHE A 97 -7.93 -17.89 -1.55
CA PHE A 97 -8.02 -19.28 -1.11
C PHE A 97 -9.13 -19.97 -1.91
N GLY A 98 -8.78 -21.03 -2.64
CA GLY A 98 -9.68 -21.75 -3.51
C GLY A 98 -9.50 -21.43 -4.99
N GLU A 99 -10.10 -22.23 -5.85
CA GLU A 99 -10.04 -22.04 -7.30
C GLU A 99 -11.01 -20.96 -7.76
N SER A 100 -10.50 -20.04 -8.55
CA SER A 100 -11.32 -19.04 -9.28
C SER A 100 -12.27 -18.19 -8.43
N GLY A 101 -11.91 -17.89 -7.19
CA GLY A 101 -12.73 -17.04 -6.32
C GLY A 101 -14.03 -17.70 -5.85
N LYS A 102 -14.18 -19.00 -6.03
CA LYS A 102 -15.32 -19.76 -5.46
C LYS A 102 -15.07 -19.99 -3.97
N TYR A 103 -16.12 -19.84 -3.19
CA TYR A 103 -16.08 -20.15 -1.76
C TYR A 103 -15.93 -21.65 -1.55
N TYR A 104 -14.84 -22.03 -0.92
CA TYR A 104 -14.61 -23.40 -0.48
C TYR A 104 -14.45 -23.44 1.04
N PRO A 105 -15.18 -24.31 1.76
CA PRO A 105 -15.03 -24.43 3.22
C PRO A 105 -13.60 -24.72 3.67
N GLU A 106 -12.84 -25.45 2.88
CA GLU A 106 -11.43 -25.76 3.15
C GLU A 106 -10.53 -24.53 3.04
N SER A 107 -10.84 -23.60 2.16
CA SER A 107 -10.07 -22.36 2.02
C SER A 107 -10.25 -21.45 3.23
N GLU A 108 -11.40 -21.50 3.88
CA GLU A 108 -11.65 -20.79 5.14
C GLU A 108 -10.74 -21.29 6.27
N LYS A 109 -10.55 -22.60 6.38
CA LYS A 109 -9.61 -23.20 7.34
C LYS A 109 -8.18 -22.75 7.11
N LYS A 110 -7.71 -22.71 5.86
CA LYS A 110 -6.38 -22.20 5.49
C LYS A 110 -6.22 -20.72 5.84
N CYS A 111 -7.22 -19.91 5.63
CA CYS A 111 -7.22 -18.50 5.99
C CYS A 111 -7.10 -18.29 7.51
N LYS A 112 -7.82 -19.06 8.32
CA LYS A 112 -7.74 -19.03 9.79
C LYS A 112 -6.34 -19.44 10.31
N ILE A 113 -5.70 -20.41 9.68
CA ILE A 113 -4.35 -20.87 10.04
C ILE A 113 -3.32 -19.75 9.74
N LYS A 114 -3.43 -19.04 8.63
CA LYS A 114 -2.51 -17.94 8.27
C LYS A 114 -2.66 -16.69 9.13
N LYS A 115 -3.83 -16.47 9.76
CA LYS A 115 -4.05 -15.37 10.70
C LYS A 115 -3.39 -15.54 12.07
N LYS A 116 -2.95 -16.72 12.36
CA LYS A 116 -2.14 -17.01 13.55
C LYS A 116 -0.65 -16.81 13.24
#